data_c5ac7ae974bc879abf25281aec7106ac
#
_entry.id   c5ac7ae974bc879abf25281aec7106ac
#
_cell.length_a   1.000
_cell.length_b   1.000
_cell.length_c   1.000
_cell.angle_alpha   90.00
_cell.angle_beta   90.00
_cell.angle_gamma   90.00
#
_symmetry.space_group_name_H-M   'P 1'
#
loop_
_entity.id
_entity.type
_entity.pdbx_description
1 polymer ?
#
loop_
_entity_poly.entity_id
_entity_poly.type
_entity_poly.pdbx_seq_one_letter_code
_entity_poly.pdbx_strand_id
1 'polypeptide(L)'
;MVDKDMSLNCQVITIDNMNSDKDLRTVSKRAFIKLCQSSTAVGNMFDPEPFSATYPEQVPEQMARFKLTWNYPWQGTETDLHTGLKKSAYPTTNKNNRIACALSHYRLWAQCVHSNEPMLIMEHDAYFMDRLKGYYAILDDNRWDIIGINEPRGNTRKAQVFHQKVYEAVDPEHSEASYVNDKIDIVPVPTIDSFDIPQGLAGNSAYIIKPNGAANLLLAVNKYGLWPNDAIMCKQLIPRMAVTKYHFTDTQKWIVSTTS
;
A
#
# COMPACT_ATOMS: atom_id res chain seq x y z
N MET A 1 -3.33 -16.93 -25.20
CA MET A 1 -2.32 -17.73 -24.47
C MET A 1 -1.53 -16.73 -23.65
N VAL A 2 -1.84 -16.60 -22.36
CA VAL A 2 -1.06 -15.72 -21.46
C VAL A 2 0.23 -16.47 -21.18
N ASP A 3 1.35 -15.82 -21.43
CA ASP A 3 2.68 -16.34 -21.14
C ASP A 3 2.74 -16.66 -19.63
N LYS A 4 2.88 -17.92 -19.28
CA LYS A 4 2.74 -18.44 -17.91
C LYS A 4 3.94 -18.11 -16.99
N ASP A 5 4.89 -17.30 -17.45
CA ASP A 5 6.15 -17.03 -16.74
C ASP A 5 6.31 -15.61 -16.18
N MET A 6 5.24 -14.79 -16.13
CA MET A 6 5.33 -13.50 -15.45
C MET A 6 5.29 -13.70 -13.93
N SER A 7 6.45 -13.79 -13.31
CA SER A 7 6.58 -13.69 -11.86
C SER A 7 6.11 -12.30 -11.41
N LEU A 8 5.23 -12.24 -10.40
CA LEU A 8 4.81 -10.96 -9.81
C LEU A 8 6.02 -10.34 -9.09
N ASN A 9 6.40 -9.13 -9.50
CA ASN A 9 7.45 -8.36 -8.83
C ASN A 9 6.97 -7.96 -7.43
N CYS A 10 7.50 -8.61 -6.39
CA CYS A 10 7.12 -8.39 -4.99
C CYS A 10 8.24 -7.68 -4.24
N GLN A 11 8.06 -6.40 -3.93
CA GLN A 11 9.02 -5.56 -3.23
C GLN A 11 8.59 -5.31 -1.79
N VAL A 12 9.45 -5.61 -0.83
CA VAL A 12 9.19 -5.47 0.60
C VAL A 12 10.06 -4.36 1.18
N ILE A 13 9.45 -3.29 1.66
CA ILE A 13 10.15 -2.17 2.30
C ILE A 13 10.76 -2.64 3.62
N THR A 14 12.10 -2.69 3.70
CA THR A 14 12.86 -3.18 4.85
C THR A 14 13.76 -2.10 5.44
N ILE A 15 13.95 -2.14 6.77
CA ILE A 15 14.91 -1.29 7.48
C ILE A 15 16.22 -2.05 7.62
N ASP A 16 17.18 -1.79 6.73
CA ASP A 16 18.43 -2.54 6.61
C ASP A 16 19.70 -1.68 6.68
N ASN A 17 19.57 -0.35 6.72
CA ASN A 17 20.72 0.56 6.75
C ASN A 17 21.59 0.38 8.01
N MET A 18 22.89 0.33 7.82
CA MET A 18 23.86 0.16 8.89
C MET A 18 23.87 1.32 9.91
N ASN A 19 23.42 2.51 9.51
CA ASN A 19 23.33 3.69 10.38
C ASN A 19 22.02 3.77 11.17
N SER A 20 21.02 2.91 10.86
CA SER A 20 19.78 2.86 11.63
C SER A 20 20.01 2.12 12.96
N ASP A 21 19.07 2.31 13.90
CA ASP A 21 19.07 1.60 15.17
C ASP A 21 19.23 0.09 14.96
N LYS A 22 20.17 -0.53 15.71
CA LYS A 22 20.47 -1.97 15.57
C LYS A 22 19.25 -2.83 15.88
N ASP A 23 18.43 -2.42 16.84
CA ASP A 23 17.25 -3.18 17.23
C ASP A 23 16.17 -3.10 16.16
N LEU A 24 15.95 -1.92 15.56
CA LEU A 24 15.03 -1.74 14.43
C LEU A 24 15.45 -2.60 13.22
N ARG A 25 16.74 -2.65 12.87
CA ARG A 25 17.25 -3.51 11.80
C ARG A 25 17.02 -4.97 12.08
N THR A 26 17.29 -5.39 13.32
CA THR A 26 17.10 -6.79 13.75
C THR A 26 15.63 -7.18 13.68
N VAL A 27 14.73 -6.31 14.15
CA VAL A 27 13.28 -6.49 14.07
C VAL A 27 12.82 -6.58 12.61
N SER A 28 13.23 -5.63 11.78
CA SER A 28 12.87 -5.60 10.35
C SER A 28 13.36 -6.84 9.60
N LYS A 29 14.62 -7.24 9.81
CA LYS A 29 15.18 -8.47 9.22
C LYS A 29 14.40 -9.72 9.65
N ARG A 30 14.07 -9.85 10.93
CA ARG A 30 13.28 -10.96 11.46
C ARG A 30 11.86 -10.97 10.86
N ALA A 31 11.26 -9.80 10.74
CA ALA A 31 9.95 -9.65 10.15
C ALA A 31 9.94 -10.05 8.67
N PHE A 32 10.91 -9.57 7.90
CA PHE A 32 11.08 -9.94 6.50
C PHE A 32 11.28 -11.45 6.30
N ILE A 33 12.11 -12.09 7.14
CA ILE A 33 12.28 -13.56 7.11
C ILE A 33 10.95 -14.28 7.34
N LYS A 34 10.14 -13.82 8.30
CA LYS A 34 8.82 -14.40 8.56
C LYS A 34 7.85 -14.18 7.40
N LEU A 35 7.92 -13.01 6.75
CA LEU A 35 7.13 -12.73 5.54
C LEU A 35 7.50 -13.73 4.44
N CYS A 36 8.78 -13.92 4.14
CA CYS A 36 9.25 -14.90 3.15
C CYS A 36 8.82 -16.34 3.51
N GLN A 37 8.96 -16.73 4.78
CA GLN A 37 8.50 -18.04 5.26
C GLN A 37 7.00 -18.22 5.08
N SER A 38 6.18 -17.19 5.36
CA SER A 38 4.73 -17.25 5.16
C SER A 38 4.38 -17.36 3.69
N SER A 39 5.06 -16.63 2.79
CA SER A 39 4.88 -16.72 1.34
C SER A 39 5.14 -18.14 0.83
N THR A 40 6.25 -18.72 1.25
CA THR A 40 6.59 -20.12 0.91
C THR A 40 5.58 -21.12 1.48
N ALA A 41 5.20 -20.94 2.75
CA ALA A 41 4.28 -21.85 3.43
C ALA A 41 2.89 -21.90 2.76
N VAL A 42 2.38 -20.77 2.25
CA VAL A 42 1.12 -20.72 1.52
C VAL A 42 1.27 -21.11 0.04
N GLY A 43 2.48 -21.31 -0.46
CA GLY A 43 2.78 -21.75 -1.82
C GLY A 43 2.62 -20.66 -2.89
N ASN A 44 3.00 -19.41 -2.57
CA ASN A 44 3.10 -18.36 -3.59
C ASN A 44 4.18 -18.71 -4.62
N MET A 45 3.98 -18.27 -5.86
CA MET A 45 4.86 -18.57 -7.01
C MET A 45 5.81 -17.40 -7.34
N PHE A 46 5.97 -16.46 -6.42
CA PHE A 46 6.88 -15.32 -6.52
C PHE A 46 7.69 -15.20 -5.24
N ASP A 47 8.88 -14.63 -5.33
CA ASP A 47 9.77 -14.41 -4.20
C ASP A 47 9.68 -12.96 -3.74
N PRO A 48 9.42 -12.69 -2.43
CA PRO A 48 9.52 -11.35 -1.87
C PRO A 48 10.98 -10.88 -1.87
N GLU A 49 11.24 -9.72 -2.46
CA GLU A 49 12.56 -9.09 -2.51
C GLU A 49 12.66 -7.90 -1.55
N PRO A 50 13.76 -7.73 -0.81
CA PRO A 50 13.92 -6.61 0.09
C PRO A 50 14.20 -5.32 -0.69
N PHE A 51 13.45 -4.27 -0.39
CA PHE A 51 13.67 -2.92 -0.86
C PHE A 51 14.09 -2.03 0.31
N SER A 52 15.30 -1.46 0.25
CA SER A 52 15.83 -0.61 1.32
C SER A 52 14.99 0.65 1.49
N ALA A 53 14.41 0.83 2.68
CA ALA A 53 13.62 2.00 3.03
C ALA A 53 14.42 3.30 2.90
N THR A 54 13.76 4.42 2.69
CA THR A 54 14.35 5.73 2.95
C THR A 54 14.46 5.93 4.46
N TYR A 55 15.57 6.52 4.91
CA TYR A 55 15.82 6.77 6.33
C TYR A 55 15.63 8.24 6.69
N PRO A 56 15.35 8.55 7.96
CA PRO A 56 15.14 9.92 8.42
C PRO A 56 16.26 10.88 8.03
N GLU A 57 17.50 10.41 8.04
CA GLU A 57 18.70 11.20 7.71
C GLU A 57 18.79 11.52 6.21
N GLN A 58 18.20 10.69 5.37
CA GLN A 58 18.16 10.87 3.92
C GLN A 58 17.03 11.79 3.45
N VAL A 59 16.07 12.11 4.33
CA VAL A 59 14.87 12.89 3.96
C VAL A 59 15.24 14.21 3.29
N PRO A 60 16.14 15.06 3.84
CA PRO A 60 16.46 16.35 3.20
C PRO A 60 17.03 16.17 1.79
N GLU A 61 17.94 15.22 1.61
CA GLU A 61 18.57 14.94 0.31
C GLU A 61 17.54 14.40 -0.70
N GLN A 62 16.72 13.42 -0.28
CA GLN A 62 15.71 12.81 -1.16
C GLN A 62 14.62 13.81 -1.57
N MET A 63 14.15 14.64 -0.62
CA MET A 63 13.19 15.70 -0.91
C MET A 63 13.75 16.71 -1.92
N ALA A 64 15.01 17.12 -1.76
CA ALA A 64 15.68 18.02 -2.70
C ALA A 64 15.88 17.35 -4.08
N ARG A 65 16.37 16.10 -4.10
CA ARG A 65 16.60 15.32 -5.32
C ARG A 65 15.35 15.17 -6.18
N PHE A 66 14.22 14.86 -5.56
CA PHE A 66 12.94 14.67 -6.25
C PHE A 66 12.14 15.98 -6.37
N LYS A 67 12.65 17.11 -5.87
CA LYS A 67 11.97 18.43 -5.84
C LYS A 67 10.60 18.35 -5.16
N LEU A 68 10.51 17.60 -4.06
CA LEU A 68 9.28 17.40 -3.32
C LEU A 68 9.14 18.38 -2.16
N THR A 69 7.91 18.71 -1.81
CA THR A 69 7.55 19.46 -0.61
C THR A 69 6.54 18.65 0.19
N TRP A 70 6.71 18.63 1.53
CA TRP A 70 5.72 18.02 2.40
C TRP A 70 4.52 18.96 2.55
N ASN A 71 3.34 18.49 2.22
CA ASN A 71 2.10 19.25 2.31
C ASN A 71 1.02 18.48 3.06
N TYR A 72 1.29 18.16 4.34
CA TYR A 72 0.35 17.49 5.22
C TYR A 72 0.49 18.05 6.64
N PRO A 73 -0.59 18.30 7.40
CA PRO A 73 -0.50 18.92 8.71
C PRO A 73 0.22 18.02 9.72
N TRP A 74 0.96 18.65 10.62
CA TRP A 74 1.59 17.98 11.75
C TRP A 74 0.74 18.03 13.01
N GLN A 75 -0.27 18.89 13.04
CA GLN A 75 -1.21 19.06 14.15
C GLN A 75 -2.60 19.42 13.62
N GLY A 76 -3.63 18.98 14.31
CA GLY A 76 -5.02 19.33 13.99
C GLY A 76 -5.51 18.77 12.65
N THR A 77 -6.47 19.48 12.08
CA THR A 77 -7.07 19.16 10.79
C THR A 77 -7.16 20.43 9.96
N GLU A 78 -6.80 20.34 8.69
CA GLU A 78 -6.90 21.43 7.72
C GLU A 78 -7.63 20.96 6.46
N THR A 79 -8.26 21.89 5.76
CA THR A 79 -8.79 21.62 4.41
C THR A 79 -7.76 22.01 3.38
N ASP A 80 -7.35 21.08 2.56
CA ASP A 80 -6.48 21.34 1.43
C ASP A 80 -7.23 22.14 0.35
N LEU A 81 -6.75 23.34 0.05
CA LEU A 81 -7.44 24.27 -0.86
C LEU A 81 -7.44 23.83 -2.33
N HIS A 82 -6.52 22.92 -2.72
CA HIS A 82 -6.42 22.42 -4.09
C HIS A 82 -7.33 21.23 -4.34
N THR A 83 -7.53 20.39 -3.32
CA THR A 83 -8.29 19.15 -3.43
C THR A 83 -9.66 19.22 -2.77
N GLY A 84 -9.87 20.16 -1.83
CA GLY A 84 -11.05 20.23 -0.97
C GLY A 84 -11.07 19.16 0.13
N LEU A 85 -10.02 18.34 0.25
CA LEU A 85 -9.96 17.25 1.21
C LEU A 85 -9.50 17.71 2.59
N LYS A 86 -10.10 17.15 3.62
CA LYS A 86 -9.69 17.35 5.01
C LYS A 86 -8.50 16.44 5.35
N LYS A 87 -7.37 17.06 5.64
CA LYS A 87 -6.14 16.39 6.08
C LYS A 87 -6.07 16.47 7.60
N SER A 88 -6.14 15.33 8.28
CA SER A 88 -5.99 15.26 9.75
C SER A 88 -4.62 14.71 10.10
N ALA A 89 -3.91 15.42 10.97
CA ALA A 89 -2.58 15.03 11.41
C ALA A 89 -2.59 13.64 12.06
N TYR A 90 -1.57 12.85 11.74
CA TYR A 90 -1.30 11.59 12.42
C TYR A 90 -0.49 11.84 13.70
N PRO A 91 -0.69 11.06 14.76
CA PRO A 91 0.25 11.03 15.88
C PRO A 91 1.66 10.75 15.36
N THR A 92 2.59 11.66 15.57
CA THR A 92 3.93 11.56 14.97
C THR A 92 4.97 12.10 15.94
N THR A 93 5.83 11.23 16.45
CA THR A 93 6.93 11.58 17.33
C THR A 93 8.11 12.15 16.52
N ASN A 94 8.46 11.52 15.40
CA ASN A 94 9.52 11.95 14.51
C ASN A 94 8.97 12.21 13.10
N LYS A 95 8.96 13.50 12.70
CA LYS A 95 8.48 13.94 11.39
C LYS A 95 9.22 13.27 10.24
N ASN A 96 10.54 13.13 10.35
CA ASN A 96 11.34 12.52 9.30
C ASN A 96 11.05 11.02 9.13
N ASN A 97 10.66 10.30 10.17
CA ASN A 97 10.22 8.89 10.02
C ASN A 97 8.99 8.79 9.11
N ARG A 98 8.02 9.68 9.30
CA ARG A 98 6.81 9.69 8.47
C ARG A 98 7.08 10.10 7.03
N ILE A 99 7.93 11.12 6.83
CA ILE A 99 8.34 11.51 5.47
C ILE A 99 9.14 10.39 4.81
N ALA A 100 10.05 9.73 5.52
CA ALA A 100 10.85 8.62 5.02
C ALA A 100 9.99 7.42 4.59
N CYS A 101 8.94 7.10 5.37
CA CYS A 101 7.95 6.09 4.99
C CYS A 101 7.29 6.46 3.65
N ALA A 102 6.75 7.68 3.53
CA ALA A 102 6.12 8.16 2.29
C ALA A 102 7.10 8.15 1.10
N LEU A 103 8.37 8.54 1.30
CA LEU A 103 9.42 8.50 0.28
C LEU A 103 9.77 7.06 -0.15
N SER A 104 9.72 6.09 0.75
CA SER A 104 9.95 4.68 0.41
C SER A 104 8.90 4.19 -0.58
N HIS A 105 7.62 4.46 -0.33
CA HIS A 105 6.54 4.16 -1.26
C HIS A 105 6.67 4.95 -2.57
N TYR A 106 6.97 6.25 -2.52
CA TYR A 106 7.19 7.10 -3.69
C TYR A 106 8.27 6.53 -4.63
N ARG A 107 9.38 6.04 -4.09
CA ARG A 107 10.47 5.41 -4.86
C ARG A 107 10.00 4.12 -5.55
N LEU A 108 9.19 3.30 -4.90
CA LEU A 108 8.61 2.10 -5.49
C LEU A 108 7.58 2.44 -6.58
N TRP A 109 6.76 3.49 -6.40
CA TRP A 109 5.88 3.98 -7.47
C TRP A 109 6.68 4.44 -8.69
N ALA A 110 7.79 5.17 -8.46
CA ALA A 110 8.68 5.59 -9.56
C ALA A 110 9.33 4.38 -10.26
N GLN A 111 9.72 3.34 -9.52
CA GLN A 111 10.23 2.10 -10.08
C GLN A 111 9.17 1.36 -10.90
N CYS A 112 7.93 1.27 -10.42
CA CYS A 112 6.81 0.65 -11.14
C CYS A 112 6.54 1.35 -12.48
N VAL A 113 6.57 2.68 -12.52
CA VAL A 113 6.43 3.45 -13.77
C VAL A 113 7.61 3.22 -14.69
N HIS A 114 8.84 3.19 -14.14
CA HIS A 114 10.05 3.02 -14.93
C HIS A 114 10.16 1.63 -15.58
N SER A 115 9.82 0.58 -14.84
CA SER A 115 9.82 -0.80 -15.37
C SER A 115 8.63 -1.07 -16.30
N ASN A 116 7.59 -0.25 -16.20
CA ASN A 116 6.29 -0.48 -16.86
C ASN A 116 5.67 -1.85 -16.52
N GLU A 117 5.91 -2.35 -15.32
CA GLU A 117 5.41 -3.63 -14.81
C GLU A 117 4.61 -3.45 -13.53
N PRO A 118 3.52 -4.21 -13.33
CA PRO A 118 2.82 -4.24 -12.04
C PRO A 118 3.72 -4.74 -10.92
N MET A 119 3.46 -4.25 -9.71
CA MET A 119 4.27 -4.56 -8.54
C MET A 119 3.37 -4.87 -7.34
N LEU A 120 3.72 -5.87 -6.55
CA LEU A 120 3.22 -6.05 -5.19
C LEU A 120 4.17 -5.32 -4.24
N ILE A 121 3.67 -4.29 -3.57
CA ILE A 121 4.40 -3.54 -2.57
C ILE A 121 3.94 -3.99 -1.19
N MET A 122 4.90 -4.34 -0.33
CA MET A 122 4.63 -4.77 1.04
C MET A 122 5.52 -4.02 2.04
N GLU A 123 5.01 -3.81 3.25
CA GLU A 123 5.83 -3.40 4.39
C GLU A 123 6.40 -4.64 5.09
N HIS A 124 7.56 -4.52 5.73
CA HIS A 124 8.25 -5.68 6.33
C HIS A 124 7.44 -6.40 7.42
N ASP A 125 6.49 -5.70 8.01
CA ASP A 125 5.60 -6.25 9.03
C ASP A 125 4.38 -7.00 8.48
N ALA A 126 4.19 -7.05 7.16
CA ALA A 126 3.18 -7.90 6.55
C ALA A 126 3.56 -9.38 6.62
N TYR A 127 2.58 -10.26 6.52
CA TYR A 127 2.76 -11.68 6.27
C TYR A 127 1.58 -12.25 5.47
N PHE A 128 1.80 -13.35 4.76
CA PHE A 128 0.75 -14.02 3.99
C PHE A 128 -0.06 -14.94 4.90
N MET A 129 -1.38 -14.80 4.86
CA MET A 129 -2.34 -15.70 5.51
C MET A 129 -2.80 -16.81 4.56
N ASP A 130 -2.84 -16.52 3.25
CA ASP A 130 -3.20 -17.47 2.21
C ASP A 130 -2.43 -17.19 0.92
N ARG A 131 -2.42 -18.17 0.02
CA ARG A 131 -1.83 -18.07 -1.30
C ARG A 131 -2.55 -17.00 -2.12
N LEU A 132 -1.80 -16.08 -2.70
CA LEU A 132 -2.31 -15.09 -3.65
C LEU A 132 -2.60 -15.77 -4.99
N LYS A 133 -3.65 -16.62 -5.00
CA LYS A 133 -4.12 -17.31 -6.20
C LYS A 133 -4.73 -16.32 -7.16
N GLY A 134 -4.61 -16.61 -8.46
CA GLY A 134 -5.31 -15.82 -9.48
C GLY A 134 -4.86 -14.36 -9.55
N TYR A 135 -3.68 -13.99 -9.04
CA TYR A 135 -3.16 -12.62 -9.16
C TYR A 135 -3.09 -12.16 -10.63
N TYR A 136 -2.96 -13.07 -11.57
CA TYR A 136 -3.08 -12.75 -13.01
C TYR A 136 -4.42 -12.08 -13.35
N ALA A 137 -5.53 -12.56 -12.76
CA ALA A 137 -6.83 -11.93 -12.96
C ALA A 137 -6.87 -10.50 -12.38
N ILE A 138 -6.14 -10.24 -11.28
CA ILE A 138 -5.96 -8.88 -10.75
C ILE A 138 -5.16 -8.03 -11.74
N LEU A 139 -4.09 -8.59 -12.30
CA LEU A 139 -3.24 -7.87 -13.26
C LEU A 139 -3.96 -7.57 -14.57
N ASP A 140 -4.77 -8.51 -15.04
CA ASP A 140 -5.53 -8.38 -16.30
C ASP A 140 -6.79 -7.50 -16.15
N ASP A 141 -7.29 -7.28 -14.93
CA ASP A 141 -8.45 -6.44 -14.67
C ASP A 141 -8.13 -4.95 -14.88
N ASN A 142 -8.45 -4.44 -16.05
CA ASN A 142 -8.18 -3.05 -16.44
C ASN A 142 -9.06 -2.02 -15.73
N ARG A 143 -10.02 -2.42 -14.90
CA ARG A 143 -10.86 -1.50 -14.11
C ARG A 143 -10.06 -0.84 -12.99
N TRP A 144 -9.03 -1.52 -12.47
CA TRP A 144 -8.32 -1.12 -11.26
C TRP A 144 -6.83 -0.97 -11.48
N ASP A 145 -6.26 0.06 -10.88
CA ASP A 145 -4.83 0.39 -10.94
C ASP A 145 -4.12 0.15 -9.62
N ILE A 146 -4.84 0.24 -8.48
CA ILE A 146 -4.31 -0.04 -7.15
C ILE A 146 -5.29 -0.97 -6.43
N ILE A 147 -4.81 -2.11 -5.94
CA ILE A 147 -5.64 -3.13 -5.31
C ILE A 147 -5.05 -3.51 -3.95
N GLY A 148 -5.75 -3.17 -2.87
CA GLY A 148 -5.40 -3.62 -1.51
C GLY A 148 -5.72 -5.10 -1.32
N ILE A 149 -4.78 -5.85 -0.75
CA ILE A 149 -4.93 -7.29 -0.46
C ILE A 149 -4.83 -7.60 1.04
N ASN A 150 -4.66 -6.57 1.84
CA ASN A 150 -4.43 -6.64 3.28
C ASN A 150 -5.73 -6.76 4.07
N GLU A 151 -5.69 -7.54 5.16
CA GLU A 151 -6.78 -7.62 6.15
C GLU A 151 -6.98 -6.24 6.82
N PRO A 152 -8.16 -5.60 6.69
CA PRO A 152 -8.37 -4.26 7.21
C PRO A 152 -8.55 -4.22 8.74
N ARG A 153 -9.04 -5.32 9.35
CA ARG A 153 -9.39 -5.34 10.77
C ARG A 153 -8.16 -5.18 11.66
N GLY A 154 -8.23 -4.22 12.58
CA GLY A 154 -7.15 -3.91 13.50
C GLY A 154 -6.07 -2.97 12.95
N ASN A 155 -6.17 -2.54 11.70
CA ASN A 155 -5.18 -1.67 11.07
C ASN A 155 -5.55 -0.18 11.07
N THR A 156 -6.85 0.15 11.12
CA THR A 156 -7.31 1.54 11.15
C THR A 156 -8.47 1.74 12.13
N ARG A 157 -8.74 3.01 12.49
CA ARG A 157 -9.84 3.39 13.40
C ARG A 157 -11.22 2.89 12.95
N LYS A 158 -11.47 2.81 11.63
CA LYS A 158 -12.77 2.37 11.07
C LYS A 158 -12.66 1.04 10.32
N ALA A 159 -11.67 0.25 10.64
CA ALA A 159 -11.38 -1.01 9.95
C ALA A 159 -12.55 -1.99 9.92
N GLN A 160 -13.33 -2.07 11.01
CA GLN A 160 -14.52 -2.94 11.06
C GLN A 160 -15.59 -2.50 10.07
N VAL A 161 -15.87 -1.19 9.99
CA VAL A 161 -16.85 -0.63 9.03
C VAL A 161 -16.35 -0.83 7.60
N PHE A 162 -15.06 -0.64 7.37
CA PHE A 162 -14.44 -0.88 6.06
C PHE A 162 -14.62 -2.35 5.65
N HIS A 163 -14.24 -3.27 6.51
CA HIS A 163 -14.37 -4.71 6.28
C HIS A 163 -15.81 -5.11 5.96
N GLN A 164 -16.77 -4.65 6.77
CA GLN A 164 -18.19 -4.94 6.55
C GLN A 164 -18.66 -4.46 5.17
N LYS A 165 -18.32 -3.21 4.80
CA LYS A 165 -18.70 -2.65 3.49
C LYS A 165 -18.05 -3.37 2.31
N VAL A 166 -16.80 -3.83 2.46
CA VAL A 166 -16.14 -4.65 1.44
C VAL A 166 -16.84 -5.99 1.29
N TYR A 167 -17.17 -6.63 2.41
CA TYR A 167 -17.87 -7.92 2.40
C TYR A 167 -19.26 -7.84 1.77
N GLU A 168 -20.02 -6.77 2.07
CA GLU A 168 -21.37 -6.52 1.56
C GLU A 168 -21.39 -6.01 0.11
N ALA A 169 -20.26 -5.53 -0.41
CA ALA A 169 -20.21 -5.00 -1.76
C ALA A 169 -20.51 -6.10 -2.79
N VAL A 170 -21.44 -5.81 -3.69
CA VAL A 170 -21.75 -6.66 -4.84
C VAL A 170 -20.95 -6.12 -6.03
N ASP A 171 -20.19 -6.99 -6.69
CA ASP A 171 -19.64 -6.68 -8.01
C ASP A 171 -20.70 -7.06 -9.07
N PRO A 172 -21.29 -6.08 -9.78
CA PRO A 172 -22.33 -6.34 -10.76
C PRO A 172 -21.93 -7.31 -11.89
N GLU A 173 -20.63 -7.37 -12.20
CA GLU A 173 -20.11 -8.23 -13.27
C GLU A 173 -19.76 -9.65 -12.80
N HIS A 174 -19.76 -9.91 -11.49
CA HIS A 174 -19.30 -11.19 -10.92
C HIS A 174 -20.40 -11.97 -10.18
N SER A 175 -21.65 -11.50 -10.15
CA SER A 175 -22.72 -12.12 -9.36
C SER A 175 -23.11 -13.53 -9.77
N GLU A 176 -22.75 -13.99 -10.97
CA GLU A 176 -23.08 -15.34 -11.45
C GLU A 176 -21.89 -16.26 -11.70
N ALA A 177 -20.64 -15.75 -11.73
CA ALA A 177 -19.45 -16.50 -12.15
C ALA A 177 -18.47 -16.85 -11.03
N SER A 178 -18.69 -16.44 -9.79
CA SER A 178 -17.68 -16.50 -8.72
C SER A 178 -17.43 -17.90 -8.13
N TYR A 179 -18.16 -18.92 -8.53
CA TYR A 179 -18.00 -20.28 -7.99
C TYR A 179 -17.14 -21.24 -8.82
N VAL A 180 -16.74 -20.88 -10.03
CA VAL A 180 -16.24 -21.89 -10.97
C VAL A 180 -14.75 -21.76 -11.37
N ASN A 181 -14.08 -20.65 -11.16
CA ASN A 181 -12.67 -20.55 -11.54
C ASN A 181 -11.96 -19.54 -10.63
N ASP A 182 -10.98 -19.90 -9.83
CA ASP A 182 -9.93 -19.11 -9.14
C ASP A 182 -10.00 -17.54 -9.25
N LYS A 183 -11.21 -16.99 -9.39
CA LYS A 183 -11.45 -15.56 -9.54
C LYS A 183 -11.43 -14.89 -8.18
N ILE A 184 -10.60 -13.89 -8.06
CA ILE A 184 -10.56 -13.03 -6.88
C ILE A 184 -11.65 -11.98 -7.05
N ASP A 185 -12.60 -11.94 -6.11
CA ASP A 185 -13.58 -10.85 -6.04
C ASP A 185 -12.88 -9.55 -5.67
N ILE A 186 -12.97 -8.57 -6.56
CA ILE A 186 -12.38 -7.23 -6.38
C ILE A 186 -13.51 -6.22 -6.39
N VAL A 187 -13.56 -5.37 -5.35
CA VAL A 187 -14.59 -4.35 -5.20
C VAL A 187 -13.95 -2.97 -5.03
N PRO A 188 -14.62 -1.88 -5.46
CA PRO A 188 -14.08 -0.54 -5.26
C PRO A 188 -13.84 -0.25 -3.77
N VAL A 189 -12.84 0.56 -3.47
CA VAL A 189 -12.61 1.06 -2.10
C VAL A 189 -13.91 1.66 -1.57
N PRO A 190 -14.45 1.18 -0.43
CA PRO A 190 -15.73 1.65 0.09
C PRO A 190 -15.68 3.11 0.54
N THR A 191 -16.84 3.76 0.56
CA THR A 191 -16.99 5.06 1.21
C THR A 191 -17.42 4.84 2.65
N ILE A 192 -16.58 5.22 3.61
CA ILE A 192 -16.82 5.06 5.05
C ILE A 192 -17.00 6.39 5.78
N ASP A 193 -16.64 7.48 5.14
CA ASP A 193 -16.72 8.84 5.66
C ASP A 193 -17.37 9.81 4.65
N SER A 194 -17.52 11.09 5.03
CA SER A 194 -17.89 12.14 4.09
C SER A 194 -16.87 12.26 2.96
N PHE A 195 -17.31 12.72 1.79
CA PHE A 195 -16.47 12.74 0.58
C PHE A 195 -15.25 13.67 0.69
N ASP A 196 -15.26 14.62 1.60
CA ASP A 196 -14.16 15.54 1.89
C ASP A 196 -13.07 14.93 2.78
N ILE A 197 -13.23 13.69 3.25
CA ILE A 197 -12.22 12.93 3.98
C ILE A 197 -11.56 11.93 3.01
N PRO A 198 -10.21 11.86 2.92
CA PRO A 198 -9.53 10.86 2.09
C PRO A 198 -10.02 9.44 2.37
N GLN A 199 -10.47 8.74 1.32
CA GLN A 199 -10.97 7.36 1.39
C GLN A 199 -9.96 6.45 0.67
N GLY A 200 -9.06 5.85 1.41
CA GLY A 200 -8.00 4.97 0.90
C GLY A 200 -8.17 3.50 1.30
N LEU A 201 -7.10 2.76 1.21
CA LEU A 201 -7.02 1.39 1.70
C LEU A 201 -7.04 1.41 3.24
N ALA A 202 -7.63 0.38 3.84
CA ALA A 202 -7.56 0.19 5.29
C ALA A 202 -6.24 -0.51 5.66
N GLY A 203 -5.18 0.27 5.75
CA GLY A 203 -3.80 -0.19 5.90
C GLY A 203 -3.11 -0.41 4.56
N ASN A 204 -1.85 0.00 4.46
CA ASN A 204 -1.03 -0.07 3.26
C ASN A 204 0.09 -1.11 3.37
N SER A 205 -0.04 -2.07 4.28
CA SER A 205 0.99 -3.09 4.51
C SER A 205 1.18 -4.04 3.31
N ALA A 206 0.16 -4.17 2.43
CA ALA A 206 0.28 -4.93 1.19
C ALA A 206 -0.75 -4.46 0.15
N TYR A 207 -0.28 -4.11 -1.04
CA TYR A 207 -1.12 -3.74 -2.18
C TYR A 207 -0.43 -4.00 -3.51
N ILE A 208 -1.21 -4.35 -4.53
CA ILE A 208 -0.76 -4.42 -5.92
C ILE A 208 -0.96 -3.05 -6.57
N ILE A 209 0.03 -2.58 -7.29
CA ILE A 209 -0.02 -1.34 -8.06
C ILE A 209 0.39 -1.59 -9.51
N LYS A 210 -0.35 -1.01 -10.44
CA LYS A 210 -0.04 -1.01 -11.87
C LYS A 210 0.63 0.30 -12.29
N PRO A 211 1.37 0.33 -13.40
CA PRO A 211 2.08 1.52 -13.86
C PRO A 211 1.20 2.78 -13.94
N ASN A 212 -0.05 2.65 -14.39
CA ASN A 212 -0.98 3.78 -14.43
C ASN A 212 -1.34 4.32 -13.03
N GLY A 213 -1.56 3.44 -12.07
CA GLY A 213 -1.81 3.83 -10.67
C GLY A 213 -0.62 4.53 -10.05
N ALA A 214 0.57 3.99 -10.28
CA ALA A 214 1.83 4.59 -9.84
C ALA A 214 2.05 5.97 -10.48
N ALA A 215 1.84 6.10 -11.79
CA ALA A 215 1.94 7.39 -12.50
C ALA A 215 0.96 8.43 -11.93
N ASN A 216 -0.30 8.04 -11.67
CA ASN A 216 -1.30 8.92 -11.07
C ASN A 216 -0.91 9.38 -9.65
N LEU A 217 -0.30 8.50 -8.84
CA LEU A 217 0.23 8.87 -7.52
C LEU A 217 1.39 9.85 -7.62
N LEU A 218 2.34 9.62 -8.54
CA LEU A 218 3.45 10.56 -8.78
C LEU A 218 2.95 11.93 -9.25
N LEU A 219 1.94 11.96 -10.13
CA LEU A 219 1.30 13.20 -10.56
C LEU A 219 0.58 13.90 -9.41
N ALA A 220 -0.13 13.16 -8.55
CA ALA A 220 -0.77 13.72 -7.37
C ALA A 220 0.25 14.32 -6.39
N VAL A 221 1.37 13.61 -6.13
CA VAL A 221 2.47 14.14 -5.30
C VAL A 221 3.08 15.39 -5.92
N ASN A 222 3.32 15.41 -7.22
CA ASN A 222 3.86 16.57 -7.91
C ASN A 222 2.93 17.79 -7.84
N LYS A 223 1.62 17.56 -7.93
CA LYS A 223 0.60 18.61 -7.94
C LYS A 223 0.24 19.13 -6.55
N TYR A 224 0.14 18.23 -5.57
CA TYR A 224 -0.42 18.52 -4.23
C TYR A 224 0.63 18.48 -3.12
N GLY A 225 1.88 18.14 -3.43
CA GLY A 225 2.93 17.85 -2.46
C GLY A 225 2.89 16.42 -1.92
N LEU A 226 3.94 16.03 -1.20
CA LEU A 226 4.04 14.73 -0.56
C LEU A 226 3.19 14.71 0.71
N TRP A 227 2.32 13.71 0.83
CA TRP A 227 1.52 13.38 2.01
C TRP A 227 1.97 12.01 2.56
N PRO A 228 1.50 11.59 3.74
CA PRO A 228 1.57 10.19 4.13
C PRO A 228 1.02 9.29 3.00
N ASN A 229 1.69 8.17 2.72
CA ASN A 229 1.32 7.26 1.64
C ASN A 229 -0.13 6.76 1.74
N ASP A 230 -0.62 6.50 2.95
CA ASP A 230 -1.99 6.09 3.24
C ASP A 230 -3.03 7.21 3.08
N ALA A 231 -2.62 8.47 3.13
CA ALA A 231 -3.50 9.61 2.92
C ALA A 231 -3.62 10.03 1.44
N ILE A 232 -2.49 10.08 0.70
CA ILE A 232 -2.50 10.47 -0.71
C ILE A 232 -3.09 9.37 -1.60
N MET A 233 -2.95 8.11 -1.18
CA MET A 233 -3.53 6.94 -1.84
C MET A 233 -5.01 6.82 -1.48
N CYS A 234 -5.82 7.75 -1.99
CA CYS A 234 -7.26 7.80 -1.77
C CYS A 234 -8.03 7.92 -3.09
N LYS A 235 -9.25 7.38 -3.12
CA LYS A 235 -10.05 7.30 -4.34
C LYS A 235 -10.50 8.65 -4.91
N GLN A 236 -10.46 9.71 -4.11
CA GLN A 236 -10.74 11.07 -4.59
C GLN A 236 -9.62 11.60 -5.49
N LEU A 237 -8.38 11.15 -5.29
CA LEU A 237 -7.21 11.51 -6.10
C LEU A 237 -6.88 10.42 -7.13
N ILE A 238 -7.12 9.16 -6.77
CA ILE A 238 -6.83 7.96 -7.57
C ILE A 238 -8.11 7.13 -7.72
N PRO A 239 -8.98 7.45 -8.70
CA PRO A 239 -10.32 6.85 -8.76
C PRO A 239 -10.36 5.33 -8.95
N ARG A 240 -9.32 4.75 -9.58
CA ARG A 240 -9.27 3.32 -9.91
C ARG A 240 -8.60 2.49 -8.81
N MET A 241 -9.10 2.66 -7.57
CA MET A 241 -8.66 1.93 -6.39
C MET A 241 -9.70 0.91 -5.95
N ALA A 242 -9.23 -0.27 -5.63
CA ALA A 242 -10.06 -1.40 -5.20
C ALA A 242 -9.42 -2.18 -4.06
N VAL A 243 -10.16 -3.12 -3.53
CA VAL A 243 -9.67 -4.11 -2.56
C VAL A 243 -10.20 -5.48 -2.92
N THR A 244 -9.47 -6.52 -2.56
CA THR A 244 -9.99 -7.89 -2.65
C THR A 244 -10.99 -8.14 -1.52
N LYS A 245 -12.09 -8.86 -1.80
CA LYS A 245 -13.05 -9.28 -0.75
C LYS A 245 -12.43 -10.30 0.18
N TYR A 246 -11.56 -11.15 -0.36
CA TYR A 246 -10.75 -12.08 0.39
C TYR A 246 -9.38 -11.45 0.69
N HIS A 247 -8.95 -11.50 1.95
CA HIS A 247 -7.70 -10.88 2.37
C HIS A 247 -6.58 -11.91 2.38
N PHE A 248 -5.48 -11.60 1.70
CA PHE A 248 -4.34 -12.52 1.52
C PHE A 248 -3.22 -12.26 2.51
N THR A 249 -3.19 -11.07 3.12
CA THR A 249 -2.14 -10.65 4.03
C THR A 249 -2.70 -10.00 5.29
N ASP A 250 -1.95 -10.06 6.39
CA ASP A 250 -2.19 -9.30 7.63
C ASP A 250 -0.84 -8.79 8.15
N THR A 251 -0.87 -8.01 9.22
CA THR A 251 0.32 -7.46 9.87
C THR A 251 0.79 -8.32 11.04
N GLN A 252 2.10 -8.40 11.24
CA GLN A 252 2.75 -9.09 12.35
C GLN A 252 2.58 -8.25 13.63
N LYS A 253 1.59 -8.55 14.46
CA LYS A 253 1.13 -7.73 15.61
C LYS A 253 2.19 -7.51 16.71
N TRP A 254 3.33 -8.22 16.66
CA TRP A 254 4.44 -8.03 17.61
C TRP A 254 5.39 -6.88 17.21
N ILE A 255 5.21 -6.29 16.03
CA ILE A 255 6.02 -5.18 15.53
C ILE A 255 5.33 -3.87 15.89
N VAL A 256 6.09 -2.95 16.50
CA VAL A 256 5.62 -1.59 16.79
C VAL A 256 5.82 -0.70 15.57
N SER A 257 4.82 0.12 15.25
CA SER A 257 4.92 1.08 14.16
C SER A 257 6.11 2.03 14.36
N THR A 258 6.90 2.23 13.30
CA THR A 258 8.04 3.15 13.30
C THR A 258 7.65 4.60 12.96
N THR A 259 6.39 4.84 12.62
CA THR A 259 5.89 6.16 12.19
C THR A 259 4.97 6.86 13.20
N SER A 260 4.64 6.19 14.30
CA SER A 260 3.82 6.75 15.39
C SER A 260 4.62 7.54 16.40
#